data_a4eb063ab5e1b03765f01252d828eb9e
#
_entry.id   a4eb063ab5e1b03765f01252d828eb9e
#
_cell.length_a   1.000
_cell.length_b   1.000
_cell.length_c   1.000
_cell.angle_alpha   90.00
_cell.angle_beta   90.00
_cell.angle_gamma   90.00
#
_symmetry.space_group_name_H-M   'P 1'
#
loop_
_entity.id
_entity.type
_entity.pdbx_description
1 polymer ?
#
loop_
_entity_poly.entity_id
_entity_poly.type
_entity_poly.pdbx_seq_one_letter_code
_entity_poly.pdbx_strand_id
1 'polypeptide(L)'
;MIRPFAAFAILALTLGATTAQETAPAEAPEIVVDPAASLNTSPKQANMLTGFYATMAVIDICAIVVEPDITAGMDADRQRLETALGMDPATAAAAYEQVRTDVEKTTPDCAEGSSDRLGVDAVTAIYAALPPPEPAPADGTSDTPAP
;
A
#
# COMPACT_ATOMS: atom_id res chain seq x y z
N MET A 1 15.89 17.50 72.82
CA MET A 1 15.32 16.63 73.87
C MET A 1 14.12 15.90 73.31
N ILE A 2 14.03 14.61 73.61
CA ILE A 2 12.90 13.68 73.52
C ILE A 2 12.76 12.95 72.20
N ARG A 3 13.22 11.72 72.28
CA ARG A 3 13.01 10.47 71.49
C ARG A 3 11.59 9.95 71.75
N PRO A 4 11.29 8.78 71.25
CA PRO A 4 10.89 8.17 69.97
C PRO A 4 9.53 7.48 70.13
N PHE A 5 8.99 6.92 69.08
CA PHE A 5 8.25 5.64 69.22
C PHE A 5 8.20 4.90 67.88
N ALA A 6 8.78 3.74 67.94
CA ALA A 6 8.69 2.73 66.92
C ALA A 6 7.27 2.13 66.90
N ALA A 7 6.71 1.94 65.68
CA ALA A 7 5.59 1.04 65.49
C ALA A 7 5.93 0.07 64.38
N PHE A 8 6.21 -1.17 64.77
CA PHE A 8 6.33 -2.32 63.89
C PHE A 8 4.95 -2.66 63.34
N ALA A 9 4.78 -2.57 62.02
CA ALA A 9 3.64 -3.16 61.35
C ALA A 9 4.12 -4.40 60.60
N ILE A 10 3.66 -5.54 61.03
CA ILE A 10 3.88 -6.85 60.43
C ILE A 10 3.01 -6.91 59.17
N LEU A 11 3.65 -6.93 58.02
CA LEU A 11 2.97 -7.14 56.74
C LEU A 11 2.92 -8.64 56.44
N ALA A 12 1.73 -9.24 56.59
CA ALA A 12 1.48 -10.62 56.22
C ALA A 12 1.56 -10.76 54.67
N LEU A 13 2.52 -11.58 54.21
CA LEU A 13 2.58 -12.02 52.80
C LEU A 13 1.45 -13.02 52.57
N THR A 14 0.41 -12.63 51.85
CA THR A 14 -0.51 -13.56 51.21
C THR A 14 0.10 -13.96 49.86
N LEU A 15 0.57 -15.20 49.76
CA LEU A 15 0.87 -15.83 48.47
C LEU A 15 -0.45 -16.05 47.75
N GLY A 16 -0.79 -15.13 46.85
CA GLY A 16 -1.82 -15.34 45.85
C GLY A 16 -1.26 -16.23 44.75
N ALA A 17 -1.71 -17.47 44.68
CA ALA A 17 -1.48 -18.33 43.54
C ALA A 17 -2.19 -17.71 42.31
N THR A 18 -1.46 -17.01 41.45
CA THR A 18 -1.93 -16.64 40.11
C THR A 18 -1.96 -17.92 39.29
N THR A 19 -3.14 -18.49 39.10
CA THR A 19 -3.38 -19.44 38.02
C THR A 19 -3.14 -18.72 36.72
N ALA A 20 -2.04 -19.02 36.06
CA ALA A 20 -1.81 -18.63 34.67
C ALA A 20 -2.92 -19.27 33.84
N GLN A 21 -3.89 -18.45 33.42
CA GLN A 21 -4.90 -18.84 32.48
C GLN A 21 -4.16 -18.87 31.09
N GLU A 22 -3.78 -20.09 30.76
CA GLU A 22 -3.23 -20.41 29.43
C GLU A 22 -4.32 -20.04 28.42
N THR A 23 -4.20 -18.81 27.88
CA THR A 23 -5.01 -18.35 26.75
C THR A 23 -4.63 -19.24 25.59
N ALA A 24 -5.51 -20.15 25.20
CA ALA A 24 -5.35 -20.93 23.98
C ALA A 24 -5.01 -19.98 22.83
N PRO A 25 -4.04 -20.31 21.96
CA PRO A 25 -3.74 -19.50 20.80
C PRO A 25 -5.03 -19.29 20.01
N ALA A 26 -5.43 -18.05 19.82
CA ALA A 26 -6.53 -17.73 18.90
C ALA A 26 -6.14 -18.34 17.56
N GLU A 27 -6.90 -19.34 17.14
CA GLU A 27 -6.77 -19.94 15.81
C GLU A 27 -6.80 -18.81 14.79
N ALA A 28 -5.68 -18.57 14.11
CA ALA A 28 -5.60 -17.58 13.06
C ALA A 28 -6.68 -17.94 12.04
N PRO A 29 -7.47 -16.97 11.54
CA PRO A 29 -8.50 -17.26 10.55
C PRO A 29 -7.85 -17.98 9.37
N GLU A 30 -8.30 -19.20 9.13
CA GLU A 30 -7.87 -19.99 7.97
C GLU A 30 -8.34 -19.23 6.72
N ILE A 31 -7.38 -18.61 6.03
CA ILE A 31 -7.66 -17.94 4.77
C ILE A 31 -7.93 -19.04 3.73
N VAL A 32 -9.19 -19.41 3.58
CA VAL A 32 -9.63 -20.28 2.50
C VAL A 32 -9.50 -19.50 1.20
N VAL A 33 -8.40 -19.73 0.49
CA VAL A 33 -8.22 -19.20 -0.87
C VAL A 33 -9.08 -20.06 -1.78
N ASP A 34 -10.20 -19.50 -2.23
CA ASP A 34 -11.01 -20.13 -3.28
C ASP A 34 -10.24 -20.03 -4.61
N PRO A 35 -9.73 -21.14 -5.17
CA PRO A 35 -8.99 -21.12 -6.42
C PRO A 35 -9.88 -20.76 -7.63
N ALA A 36 -11.19 -20.74 -7.48
CA ALA A 36 -12.14 -20.28 -8.48
C ALA A 36 -12.46 -18.78 -8.35
N ALA A 37 -12.03 -18.11 -7.28
CA ALA A 37 -12.18 -16.67 -7.16
C ALA A 37 -11.36 -15.99 -8.27
N SER A 38 -12.04 -15.26 -9.12
CA SER A 38 -11.42 -14.49 -10.21
C SER A 38 -10.36 -13.56 -9.61
N LEU A 39 -9.15 -13.58 -10.15
CA LEU A 39 -8.06 -12.68 -9.74
C LEU A 39 -8.46 -11.20 -9.84
N ASN A 40 -9.44 -10.89 -10.70
CA ASN A 40 -9.98 -9.55 -10.92
C ASN A 40 -10.75 -8.97 -9.73
N THR A 41 -11.10 -9.79 -8.74
CA THR A 41 -11.79 -9.36 -7.50
C THR A 41 -10.93 -9.52 -6.26
N SER A 42 -9.62 -9.77 -6.43
CA SER A 42 -8.72 -9.96 -5.30
C SER A 42 -8.60 -8.68 -4.47
N PRO A 43 -8.95 -8.69 -3.18
CA PRO A 43 -8.74 -7.54 -2.29
C PRO A 43 -7.28 -7.05 -2.31
N LYS A 44 -6.34 -7.95 -2.54
CA LYS A 44 -4.91 -7.63 -2.65
C LYS A 44 -4.61 -6.74 -3.86
N GLN A 45 -5.20 -7.02 -5.02
CA GLN A 45 -5.00 -6.20 -6.23
C GLN A 45 -5.66 -4.83 -6.08
N ALA A 46 -6.86 -4.76 -5.49
CA ALA A 46 -7.52 -3.49 -5.21
C ALA A 46 -6.71 -2.62 -4.25
N ASN A 47 -6.18 -3.21 -3.16
CA ASN A 47 -5.32 -2.50 -2.22
C ASN A 47 -4.01 -2.04 -2.88
N MET A 48 -3.44 -2.86 -3.77
CA MET A 48 -2.24 -2.51 -4.52
C MET A 48 -2.49 -1.34 -5.46
N LEU A 49 -3.60 -1.33 -6.20
CA LEU A 49 -3.97 -0.22 -7.06
C LEU A 49 -4.22 1.07 -6.25
N THR A 50 -4.90 0.97 -5.10
CA THR A 50 -5.12 2.14 -4.22
C THR A 50 -3.80 2.73 -3.72
N GLY A 51 -2.86 1.88 -3.28
CA GLY A 51 -1.53 2.33 -2.87
C GLY A 51 -0.75 2.97 -4.02
N PHE A 52 -0.91 2.42 -5.22
CA PHE A 52 -0.29 2.96 -6.44
C PHE A 52 -0.85 4.34 -6.80
N TYR A 53 -2.16 4.48 -6.78
CA TYR A 53 -2.82 5.78 -6.97
C TYR A 53 -2.38 6.81 -5.92
N ALA A 54 -2.24 6.40 -4.65
CA ALA A 54 -1.76 7.29 -3.60
C ALA A 54 -0.33 7.79 -3.88
N THR A 55 0.57 6.91 -4.35
CA THR A 55 1.93 7.31 -4.74
C THR A 55 1.91 8.32 -5.90
N MET A 56 1.11 8.07 -6.92
CA MET A 56 0.95 8.99 -8.06
C MET A 56 0.36 10.33 -7.60
N ALA A 57 -0.61 10.30 -6.69
CA ALA A 57 -1.19 11.51 -6.13
C ALA A 57 -0.16 12.36 -5.36
N VAL A 58 0.74 11.75 -4.59
CA VAL A 58 1.83 12.48 -3.93
C VAL A 58 2.78 13.10 -4.97
N ILE A 59 3.11 12.37 -6.03
CA ILE A 59 3.93 12.89 -7.14
C ILE A 59 3.30 14.15 -7.73
N ASP A 60 2.00 14.11 -8.03
CA ASP A 60 1.27 15.23 -8.63
C ASP A 60 1.14 16.42 -7.66
N ILE A 61 0.74 16.17 -6.41
CA ILE A 61 0.53 17.23 -5.40
C ILE A 61 1.84 17.92 -5.05
N CYS A 62 2.92 17.14 -4.93
CA CYS A 62 4.24 17.66 -4.59
C CYS A 62 5.05 18.12 -5.82
N ALA A 63 4.49 18.03 -7.02
CA ALA A 63 5.16 18.35 -8.29
C ALA A 63 6.54 17.68 -8.40
N ILE A 64 6.62 16.39 -8.03
CA ILE A 64 7.87 15.63 -8.08
C ILE A 64 8.19 15.30 -9.52
N VAL A 65 9.38 15.68 -9.97
CA VAL A 65 9.84 15.36 -11.33
C VAL A 65 10.31 13.91 -11.35
N VAL A 66 9.65 13.08 -12.14
CA VAL A 66 9.98 11.67 -12.39
C VAL A 66 10.44 11.51 -13.82
N GLU A 67 11.46 10.72 -14.07
CA GLU A 67 11.97 10.47 -15.41
C GLU A 67 10.91 9.82 -16.31
N PRO A 68 10.86 10.16 -17.62
CA PRO A 68 9.83 9.69 -18.54
C PRO A 68 9.70 8.16 -18.60
N ASP A 69 10.81 7.43 -18.60
CA ASP A 69 10.81 5.97 -18.69
C ASP A 69 10.22 5.34 -17.41
N ILE A 70 10.51 5.92 -16.25
CA ILE A 70 9.93 5.50 -14.97
C ILE A 70 8.42 5.77 -14.97
N THR A 71 8.01 6.96 -15.41
CA THR A 71 6.60 7.33 -15.53
C THR A 71 5.86 6.37 -16.47
N ALA A 72 6.43 6.04 -17.61
CA ALA A 72 5.85 5.09 -18.56
C ALA A 72 5.69 3.69 -17.95
N GLY A 73 6.68 3.21 -17.20
CA GLY A 73 6.60 1.95 -16.49
C GLY A 73 5.49 1.94 -15.43
N MET A 74 5.41 3.00 -14.66
CA MET A 74 4.35 3.19 -13.66
C MET A 74 2.96 3.20 -14.32
N ASP A 75 2.78 3.92 -15.41
CA ASP A 75 1.51 3.98 -16.14
C ASP A 75 1.11 2.62 -16.72
N ALA A 76 2.05 1.86 -17.26
CA ALA A 76 1.79 0.51 -17.75
C ALA A 76 1.29 -0.43 -16.65
N ASP A 77 1.90 -0.38 -15.47
CA ASP A 77 1.49 -1.21 -14.34
C ASP A 77 0.13 -0.77 -13.78
N ARG A 78 -0.14 0.52 -13.71
CA ARG A 78 -1.45 1.07 -13.36
C ARG A 78 -2.54 0.52 -14.29
N GLN A 79 -2.36 0.66 -15.58
CA GLN A 79 -3.33 0.19 -16.59
C GLN A 79 -3.54 -1.32 -16.51
N ARG A 80 -2.48 -2.09 -16.26
CA ARG A 80 -2.59 -3.54 -16.05
C ARG A 80 -3.43 -3.89 -14.84
N LEU A 81 -3.26 -3.19 -13.72
CA LEU A 81 -4.06 -3.39 -12.51
C LEU A 81 -5.52 -3.00 -12.71
N GLU A 82 -5.77 -1.85 -13.36
CA GLU A 82 -7.11 -1.40 -13.71
C GLU A 82 -7.85 -2.44 -14.59
N THR A 83 -7.15 -2.93 -15.62
CA THR A 83 -7.68 -3.97 -16.51
C THR A 83 -7.95 -5.28 -15.76
N ALA A 84 -7.03 -5.71 -14.89
CA ALA A 84 -7.20 -6.92 -14.09
C ALA A 84 -8.37 -6.82 -13.11
N LEU A 85 -8.72 -5.61 -12.67
CA LEU A 85 -9.89 -5.33 -11.84
C LEU A 85 -11.18 -5.07 -12.66
N GLY A 86 -11.11 -5.16 -13.99
CA GLY A 86 -12.25 -4.93 -14.88
C GLY A 86 -12.74 -3.49 -14.89
N MET A 87 -11.86 -2.54 -14.59
CA MET A 87 -12.22 -1.12 -14.58
C MET A 87 -12.21 -0.56 -16.00
N ASP A 88 -13.27 0.13 -16.37
CA ASP A 88 -13.27 0.98 -17.55
C ASP A 88 -12.53 2.30 -17.29
N PRO A 89 -12.11 3.05 -18.34
CA PRO A 89 -11.33 4.27 -18.17
C PRO A 89 -12.02 5.35 -17.32
N ALA A 90 -13.34 5.47 -17.38
CA ALA A 90 -14.07 6.45 -16.60
C ALA A 90 -14.10 6.08 -15.11
N THR A 91 -14.30 4.81 -14.82
CA THR A 91 -14.24 4.25 -13.45
C THR A 91 -12.83 4.40 -12.87
N ALA A 92 -11.79 4.09 -13.65
CA ALA A 92 -10.39 4.25 -13.24
C ALA A 92 -10.05 5.72 -12.91
N ALA A 93 -10.44 6.65 -13.78
CA ALA A 93 -10.23 8.08 -13.56
C ALA A 93 -10.95 8.56 -12.28
N ALA A 94 -12.21 8.18 -12.09
CA ALA A 94 -12.96 8.54 -10.89
C ALA A 94 -12.34 7.97 -9.60
N ALA A 95 -11.85 6.74 -9.64
CA ALA A 95 -11.17 6.11 -8.51
C ALA A 95 -9.85 6.82 -8.18
N TYR A 96 -9.07 7.20 -9.21
CA TYR A 96 -7.85 7.99 -9.01
C TYR A 96 -8.14 9.34 -8.36
N GLU A 97 -9.11 10.10 -8.88
CA GLU A 97 -9.49 11.39 -8.32
C GLU A 97 -9.99 11.30 -6.88
N GLN A 98 -10.68 10.21 -6.53
CA GLN A 98 -11.08 9.97 -5.15
C GLN A 98 -9.87 9.79 -4.24
N VAL A 99 -8.92 8.93 -4.64
CA VAL A 99 -7.70 8.70 -3.86
C VAL A 99 -6.86 9.98 -3.77
N ARG A 100 -6.72 10.71 -4.88
CA ARG A 100 -6.00 11.99 -4.91
C ARG A 100 -6.59 12.99 -3.94
N THR A 101 -7.92 13.13 -3.93
CA THR A 101 -8.63 13.99 -2.97
C THR A 101 -8.39 13.57 -1.53
N ASP A 102 -8.36 12.27 -1.25
CA ASP A 102 -8.12 11.76 0.09
C ASP A 102 -6.66 11.98 0.54
N VAL A 103 -5.69 11.81 -0.36
CA VAL A 103 -4.28 12.15 -0.10
C VAL A 103 -4.11 13.65 0.14
N GLU A 104 -4.74 14.51 -0.65
CA GLU A 104 -4.68 15.97 -0.49
C GLU A 104 -5.18 16.43 0.89
N LYS A 105 -6.24 15.79 1.42
CA LYS A 105 -6.75 16.06 2.79
C LYS A 105 -5.74 15.74 3.88
N THR A 106 -4.83 14.80 3.64
CA THR A 106 -3.76 14.47 4.60
C THR A 106 -2.64 15.49 4.63
N THR A 107 -2.61 16.39 3.65
CA THR A 107 -1.55 17.42 3.48
C THR A 107 -0.16 16.77 3.44
N PRO A 108 0.17 16.03 2.36
CA PRO A 108 1.42 15.29 2.29
C PRO A 108 2.63 16.21 2.46
N ASP A 109 3.63 15.74 3.20
CA ASP A 109 4.89 16.47 3.39
C ASP A 109 5.80 16.26 2.17
N CYS A 110 5.94 17.30 1.37
CA CYS A 110 6.73 17.29 0.14
C CYS A 110 8.24 17.48 0.35
N ALA A 111 8.71 17.69 1.59
CA ALA A 111 10.12 17.90 1.88
C ALA A 111 10.94 16.63 1.56
N GLU A 112 12.15 16.81 1.06
CA GLU A 112 13.09 15.71 0.88
C GLU A 112 13.35 15.00 2.22
N GLY A 113 13.27 13.66 2.20
CA GLY A 113 13.46 12.83 3.39
C GLY A 113 12.23 12.72 4.29
N SER A 114 11.11 13.37 3.98
CA SER A 114 9.82 13.11 4.64
C SER A 114 9.33 11.69 4.38
N SER A 115 8.42 11.19 5.21
CA SER A 115 7.84 9.84 5.02
C SER A 115 7.12 9.71 3.68
N ASP A 116 6.40 10.75 3.25
CA ASP A 116 5.66 10.75 2.01
C ASP A 116 6.61 10.75 0.80
N ARG A 117 7.66 11.58 0.85
CA ARG A 117 8.67 11.62 -0.18
C ARG A 117 9.46 10.32 -0.27
N LEU A 118 9.89 9.73 0.86
CA LEU A 118 10.58 8.44 0.88
C LEU A 118 9.72 7.31 0.29
N GLY A 119 8.40 7.36 0.48
CA GLY A 119 7.48 6.41 -0.15
C GLY A 119 7.53 6.49 -1.67
N VAL A 120 7.51 7.71 -2.24
CA VAL A 120 7.64 7.93 -3.69
C VAL A 120 9.01 7.49 -4.18
N ASP A 121 10.09 7.89 -3.48
CA ASP A 121 11.46 7.57 -3.87
C ASP A 121 11.69 6.05 -3.90
N ALA A 122 11.10 5.31 -2.95
CA ALA A 122 11.16 3.84 -2.93
C ALA A 122 10.46 3.21 -4.14
N VAL A 123 9.28 3.69 -4.52
CA VAL A 123 8.55 3.19 -5.69
C VAL A 123 9.30 3.53 -6.98
N THR A 124 9.70 4.77 -7.18
CA THR A 124 10.43 5.19 -8.39
C THR A 124 11.78 4.47 -8.54
N ALA A 125 12.47 4.18 -7.44
CA ALA A 125 13.70 3.39 -7.45
C ALA A 125 13.48 1.95 -7.96
N ILE A 126 12.33 1.34 -7.66
CA ILE A 126 11.98 0.02 -8.19
C ILE A 126 11.88 0.09 -9.73
N TYR A 127 11.17 1.08 -10.26
CA TYR A 127 11.03 1.25 -11.70
C TYR A 127 12.33 1.63 -12.39
N ALA A 128 13.19 2.43 -11.77
CA ALA A 128 14.52 2.76 -12.28
C ALA A 128 15.43 1.52 -12.41
N ALA A 129 15.19 0.47 -11.60
CA ALA A 129 15.94 -0.78 -11.66
C ALA A 129 15.38 -1.79 -12.69
N LEU A 130 14.19 -1.53 -13.26
CA LEU A 130 13.59 -2.39 -14.28
C LEU A 130 14.09 -2.01 -15.67
N PRO A 131 14.15 -2.98 -16.62
CA PRO A 131 14.40 -2.63 -18.02
C PRO A 131 13.23 -1.75 -18.54
N PRO A 132 13.51 -0.84 -19.48
CA PRO A 132 12.46 -0.04 -20.09
C PRO A 132 11.33 -0.92 -20.65
N PRO A 133 10.07 -0.48 -20.59
CA PRO A 133 8.97 -1.25 -21.15
C PRO A 133 9.21 -1.49 -22.65
N GLU A 134 9.07 -2.75 -23.07
CA GLU A 134 9.15 -3.07 -24.50
C GLU A 134 8.11 -2.24 -25.27
N PRO A 135 8.50 -1.58 -26.37
CA PRO A 135 7.53 -0.86 -27.19
C PRO A 135 6.44 -1.84 -27.63
N ALA A 136 5.17 -1.42 -27.47
CA ALA A 136 4.05 -2.21 -27.94
C ALA A 136 4.31 -2.64 -29.38
N PRO A 137 4.06 -3.93 -29.76
CA PRO A 137 4.23 -4.39 -31.12
C PRO A 137 3.48 -3.42 -32.03
N ALA A 138 4.20 -2.80 -32.95
CA ALA A 138 3.58 -1.94 -33.95
C ALA A 138 2.46 -2.74 -34.60
N ASP A 139 1.22 -2.24 -34.50
CA ASP A 139 0.05 -2.87 -35.08
C ASP A 139 0.39 -3.33 -36.49
N GLY A 140 0.44 -4.67 -36.64
CA GLY A 140 0.81 -5.29 -37.89
C GLY A 140 -0.06 -4.68 -38.99
N THR A 141 0.57 -4.01 -39.91
CA THR A 141 -0.01 -3.72 -41.19
C THR A 141 -0.75 -4.94 -41.69
N SER A 142 -2.08 -4.85 -41.66
CA SER A 142 -2.94 -5.82 -42.30
C SER A 142 -2.50 -5.89 -43.77
N ASP A 143 -1.67 -6.86 -44.08
CA ASP A 143 -1.37 -7.27 -45.43
C ASP A 143 -2.68 -7.84 -45.98
N THR A 144 -3.51 -6.96 -46.53
CA THR A 144 -4.69 -7.34 -47.28
C THR A 144 -4.17 -7.95 -48.57
N PRO A 145 -4.33 -9.27 -48.81
CA PRO A 145 -4.00 -9.82 -50.12
C PRO A 145 -4.95 -9.19 -51.14
N ALA A 146 -4.37 -8.51 -52.12
CA ALA A 146 -5.09 -8.01 -53.25
C ALA A 146 -5.69 -9.18 -54.06
N PRO A 147 -6.88 -9.00 -54.70
CA PRO A 147 -7.58 -10.03 -55.44
C PRO A 147 -6.86 -10.44 -56.72
#